data_862ca7caf5e1a8ba39a55693090c05ba
#
_entry.id   862ca7caf5e1a8ba39a55693090c05ba
#
_cell.length_a   1.000
_cell.length_b   1.000
_cell.length_c   1.000
_cell.angle_alpha   90.00
_cell.angle_beta   90.00
_cell.angle_gamma   90.00
#
_symmetry.space_group_name_H-M   'P 1'
#
loop_
_entity.id
_entity.type
_entity.pdbx_description
1 polymer ?
#
loop_
_entity_poly.entity_id
_entity_poly.type
_entity_poly.pdbx_seq_one_letter_code
_entity_poly.pdbx_strand_id
1 'polypeptide(L)'
;MKLFGSAPRTRVLTLVALLDDTYPRELARLAGAPLVSVQRIVKDLEREGVLATRIVGANRQVSLNPRFYGADELRALLLKYAKRDPDLDGRVSLLRRRPRRAGKPL
;
A
#
# COMPACT_ATOMS: atom_id res chain seq x y z
N MET A 1 0.55 -0.11 -15.22
CA MET A 1 -0.81 -0.65 -15.29
C MET A 1 -1.79 0.36 -14.77
N LYS A 2 -2.88 0.56 -15.46
CA LYS A 2 -3.80 1.64 -15.11
C LYS A 2 -5.17 1.15 -14.69
N LEU A 3 -5.24 -0.03 -14.15
CA LEU A 3 -6.52 -0.65 -13.84
C LEU A 3 -7.41 0.21 -12.95
N PHE A 4 -6.81 0.91 -11.99
CA PHE A 4 -7.57 1.71 -11.05
C PHE A 4 -7.49 3.21 -11.35
N GLY A 5 -7.26 3.55 -12.60
CA GLY A 5 -7.25 4.94 -13.03
C GLY A 5 -5.92 5.44 -13.50
N SER A 6 -4.84 5.05 -12.84
CA SER A 6 -3.50 5.45 -13.23
C SER A 6 -2.51 4.44 -12.72
N ALA A 7 -1.32 4.45 -13.29
CA ALA A 7 -0.27 3.54 -12.84
C ALA A 7 0.13 3.82 -11.39
N PRO A 8 0.32 5.06 -10.97
CA PRO A 8 0.65 5.32 -9.56
C PRO A 8 -0.45 4.87 -8.62
N ARG A 9 -1.70 5.07 -8.99
CA ARG A 9 -2.82 4.66 -8.15
C ARG A 9 -2.84 3.14 -7.98
N THR A 10 -2.62 2.42 -9.07
CA THR A 10 -2.56 0.96 -9.03
C THR A 10 -1.40 0.48 -8.16
N ARG A 11 -0.24 1.12 -8.27
CA ARG A 11 0.92 0.75 -7.46
C ARG A 11 0.70 1.00 -5.98
N VAL A 12 0.08 2.13 -5.65
CA VAL A 12 -0.21 2.42 -4.25
C VAL A 12 -1.13 1.34 -3.67
N LEU A 13 -2.19 1.01 -4.37
CA LEU A 13 -3.11 -0.03 -3.90
C LEU A 13 -2.41 -1.37 -3.74
N THR A 14 -1.60 -1.73 -4.71
CA THR A 14 -0.87 -3.00 -4.68
C THR A 14 0.07 -3.04 -3.47
N LEU A 15 0.76 -1.94 -3.21
CA LEU A 15 1.66 -1.86 -2.07
C LEU A 15 0.91 -1.96 -0.75
N VAL A 16 -0.25 -1.33 -0.64
CA VAL A 16 -1.02 -1.44 0.58
C VAL A 16 -1.42 -2.89 0.82
N ALA A 17 -1.80 -3.61 -0.23
CA ALA A 17 -2.14 -5.02 -0.08
C ALA A 17 -0.95 -5.86 0.34
N LEU A 18 0.23 -5.56 -0.20
CA LEU A 18 1.45 -6.31 0.12
C LEU A 18 1.95 -6.03 1.53
N LEU A 19 1.82 -4.80 1.98
CA LEU A 19 2.41 -4.38 3.24
C LEU A 19 1.45 -4.47 4.42
N ASP A 20 0.17 -4.54 4.16
CA ASP A 20 -0.91 -4.51 5.14
C ASP A 20 -1.04 -3.14 5.80
N ASP A 21 -0.12 -2.78 6.67
CA ASP A 21 -0.11 -1.47 7.30
C ASP A 21 1.12 -0.71 6.82
N THR A 22 0.92 0.48 6.35
CA THR A 22 2.01 1.28 5.81
C THR A 22 1.72 2.76 6.04
N TYR A 23 2.55 3.64 5.52
CA TYR A 23 2.30 5.08 5.60
C TYR A 23 2.70 5.74 4.29
N PRO A 24 2.22 6.97 4.06
CA PRO A 24 2.46 7.64 2.76
C PRO A 24 3.92 7.72 2.36
N ARG A 25 4.83 7.95 3.30
CA ARG A 25 6.25 8.04 2.94
C ARG A 25 6.80 6.73 2.44
N GLU A 26 6.40 5.63 3.07
CA GLU A 26 6.84 4.32 2.62
C GLU A 26 6.26 4.01 1.25
N LEU A 27 4.99 4.32 1.07
CA LEU A 27 4.34 4.12 -0.23
C LEU A 27 5.02 4.94 -1.32
N ALA A 28 5.35 6.19 -1.03
CA ALA A 28 6.00 7.06 -2.00
C ALA A 28 7.36 6.51 -2.41
N ARG A 29 8.12 6.07 -1.43
CA ARG A 29 9.44 5.52 -1.70
C ARG A 29 9.36 4.25 -2.53
N LEU A 30 8.47 3.35 -2.17
CA LEU A 30 8.37 2.07 -2.87
C LEU A 30 7.71 2.19 -4.24
N ALA A 31 6.77 3.11 -4.38
CA ALA A 31 6.11 3.32 -5.66
C ALA A 31 6.94 4.19 -6.61
N GLY A 32 7.96 4.85 -6.09
CA GLY A 32 8.74 5.77 -6.91
C GLY A 32 7.95 6.98 -7.33
N ALA A 33 7.10 7.49 -6.43
CA ALA A 33 6.22 8.62 -6.72
C ALA A 33 6.40 9.71 -5.68
N PRO A 34 6.12 10.97 -6.06
CA PRO A 34 6.23 12.07 -5.09
C PRO A 34 5.26 11.88 -3.93
N LEU A 35 5.68 12.27 -2.75
CA LEU A 35 4.87 12.14 -1.56
C LEU A 35 3.52 12.83 -1.72
N VAL A 36 3.52 14.03 -2.30
CA VAL A 36 2.28 14.78 -2.49
C VAL A 36 1.28 14.01 -3.34
N SER A 37 1.77 13.36 -4.39
CA SER A 37 0.92 12.54 -5.24
C SER A 37 0.32 11.37 -4.48
N VAL A 38 1.16 10.71 -3.68
CA VAL A 38 0.70 9.57 -2.90
C VAL A 38 -0.33 10.00 -1.86
N GLN A 39 -0.09 11.13 -1.21
CA GLN A 39 -1.04 11.64 -0.22
C GLN A 39 -2.39 11.93 -0.85
N ARG A 40 -2.39 12.46 -2.06
CA ARG A 40 -3.64 12.72 -2.78
C ARG A 40 -4.37 11.43 -3.13
N ILE A 41 -3.60 10.43 -3.61
CA ILE A 41 -4.18 9.13 -3.95
C ILE A 41 -4.80 8.49 -2.71
N VAL A 42 -4.08 8.50 -1.60
CA VAL A 42 -4.57 7.91 -0.35
C VAL A 42 -5.84 8.62 0.10
N LYS A 43 -5.85 9.94 0.04
CA LYS A 43 -7.01 10.71 0.45
C LYS A 43 -8.23 10.38 -0.41
N ASP A 44 -8.03 10.28 -1.72
CA ASP A 44 -9.12 9.95 -2.62
C ASP A 44 -9.67 8.57 -2.35
N LEU A 45 -8.80 7.60 -2.15
CA LEU A 45 -9.20 6.23 -1.89
C LEU A 45 -9.86 6.08 -0.52
N GLU A 46 -9.41 6.86 0.45
CA GLU A 46 -10.05 6.88 1.74
C GLU A 46 -11.47 7.44 1.63
N ARG A 47 -11.63 8.50 0.84
CA ARG A 47 -12.94 9.09 0.63
C ARG A 47 -13.90 8.10 -0.02
N GLU A 48 -13.38 7.25 -0.88
CA GLU A 48 -14.20 6.23 -1.54
C GLU A 48 -14.39 4.99 -0.70
N GLY A 49 -13.80 4.95 0.48
CA GLY A 49 -13.96 3.82 1.39
C GLY A 49 -13.07 2.63 1.10
N VAL A 50 -12.15 2.75 0.14
CA VAL A 50 -11.26 1.65 -0.22
C VAL A 50 -10.13 1.51 0.77
N LEU A 51 -9.57 2.62 1.21
CA LEU A 51 -8.50 2.64 2.20
C LEU A 51 -9.03 3.20 3.51
N ALA A 52 -8.42 2.75 4.59
CA ALA A 52 -8.67 3.28 5.91
C ALA A 52 -7.37 3.86 6.44
N THR A 53 -7.45 4.98 7.14
CA THR A 53 -6.28 5.56 7.75
C THR A 53 -6.56 5.83 9.21
N ARG A 54 -5.50 5.85 10.00
CA ARG A 54 -5.61 6.25 11.41
C ARG A 54 -4.27 6.79 11.86
N ILE A 55 -4.32 7.65 12.86
CA ILE A 55 -3.12 8.24 13.42
C ILE A 55 -2.52 7.29 14.44
N VAL A 56 -1.25 6.98 14.26
CA VAL A 56 -0.51 6.16 15.19
C VAL A 56 0.75 6.94 15.54
N GLY A 57 0.78 7.52 16.72
CA GLY A 57 1.86 8.43 17.07
C GLY A 57 1.80 9.64 16.17
N ALA A 58 2.89 9.95 15.51
CA ALA A 58 2.96 11.06 14.59
C ALA A 58 2.67 10.67 13.15
N ASN A 59 2.37 9.40 12.91
CA ASN A 59 2.19 8.89 11.56
C ASN A 59 0.76 8.55 11.25
N ARG A 60 0.41 8.71 9.96
CA ARG A 60 -0.88 8.29 9.47
C ARG A 60 -0.72 6.90 8.87
N GLN A 61 -1.26 5.91 9.52
CA GLN A 61 -1.18 4.54 9.05
C GLN A 61 -2.26 4.28 8.00
N VAL A 62 -1.88 3.59 6.95
CA VAL A 62 -2.77 3.32 5.81
C VAL A 62 -2.93 1.81 5.65
N SER A 63 -4.16 1.37 5.43
CA SER A 63 -4.45 -0.05 5.20
C SER A 63 -5.67 -0.17 4.29
N LEU A 64 -5.89 -1.36 3.75
CA LEU A 64 -7.15 -1.62 3.06
C LEU A 64 -8.26 -1.60 4.08
N ASN A 65 -9.37 -0.97 3.72
CA ASN A 65 -10.49 -0.87 4.62
C ASN A 65 -11.23 -2.22 4.67
N PRO A 66 -11.24 -2.90 5.81
CA PRO A 66 -11.88 -4.21 5.88
C PRO A 66 -13.40 -4.14 5.71
N ARG A 67 -13.97 -2.96 5.85
CA ARG A 67 -15.39 -2.77 5.65
C ARG A 67 -15.76 -2.45 4.22
N PHE A 68 -14.76 -2.29 3.36
CA PHE A 68 -15.04 -2.03 1.96
C PHE A 68 -15.71 -3.27 1.35
N TYR A 69 -16.77 -3.04 0.60
CA TYR A 69 -17.48 -4.13 -0.04
C TYR A 69 -16.52 -4.84 -0.99
N GLY A 70 -16.34 -6.13 -0.80
CA GLY A 70 -15.38 -6.86 -1.61
C GLY A 70 -13.94 -6.67 -1.21
N ALA A 71 -13.68 -6.30 0.04
CA ALA A 71 -12.31 -6.06 0.49
C ALA A 71 -11.40 -7.27 0.28
N ASP A 72 -11.89 -8.47 0.59
CA ASP A 72 -11.07 -9.67 0.45
C ASP A 72 -10.77 -9.96 -1.01
N GLU A 73 -11.75 -9.78 -1.86
CA GLU A 73 -11.58 -9.99 -3.29
C GLU A 73 -10.61 -8.98 -3.88
N LEU A 74 -10.71 -7.73 -3.44
CA LEU A 74 -9.79 -6.71 -3.90
C LEU A 74 -8.36 -7.03 -3.47
N ARG A 75 -8.18 -7.45 -2.23
CA ARG A 75 -6.85 -7.83 -1.75
C ARG A 75 -6.27 -8.95 -2.58
N ALA A 76 -7.06 -9.98 -2.85
CA ALA A 76 -6.60 -11.11 -3.65
C ALA A 76 -6.19 -10.68 -5.05
N LEU A 77 -6.97 -9.80 -5.65
CA LEU A 77 -6.65 -9.29 -6.98
C LEU A 77 -5.37 -8.49 -6.97
N LEU A 78 -5.21 -7.62 -5.99
CA LEU A 78 -4.01 -6.80 -5.89
C LEU A 78 -2.76 -7.64 -5.67
N LEU A 79 -2.87 -8.70 -4.89
CA LEU A 79 -1.73 -9.58 -4.68
C LEU A 79 -1.34 -10.31 -5.97
N LYS A 80 -2.31 -10.58 -6.82
CA LYS A 80 -1.99 -11.15 -8.13
C LYS A 80 -1.26 -10.15 -9.01
N TYR A 81 -1.67 -8.90 -8.97
CA TYR A 81 -0.99 -7.88 -9.74
C TYR A 81 0.44 -7.67 -9.25
N ALA A 82 0.68 -7.84 -7.97
CA ALA A 82 2.02 -7.71 -7.45
C ALA A 82 3.00 -8.64 -8.15
N LYS A 83 2.53 -9.83 -8.49
CA LYS A 83 3.40 -10.79 -9.16
C LYS A 83 3.73 -10.40 -10.58
N ARG A 84 2.99 -9.47 -11.15
CA ARG A 84 3.24 -8.98 -12.49
C ARG A 84 4.13 -7.75 -12.51
N ASP A 85 4.51 -7.27 -11.34
CA ASP A 85 5.39 -6.12 -11.21
C ASP A 85 6.61 -6.58 -10.43
N PRO A 86 7.57 -7.25 -11.08
CA PRO A 86 8.70 -7.81 -10.36
C PRO A 86 9.54 -6.75 -9.66
N ASP A 87 9.58 -5.56 -10.20
CA ASP A 87 10.32 -4.48 -9.58
C ASP A 87 9.70 -4.11 -8.23
N LEU A 88 8.40 -3.97 -8.19
CA LEU A 88 7.70 -3.64 -6.97
C LEU A 88 7.78 -4.78 -5.97
N ASP A 89 7.53 -5.98 -6.44
CA ASP A 89 7.59 -7.16 -5.59
C ASP A 89 8.97 -7.34 -5.00
N GLY A 90 10.00 -7.08 -5.80
CA GLY A 90 11.37 -7.17 -5.33
C GLY A 90 11.69 -6.16 -4.24
N ARG A 91 11.20 -4.94 -4.38
CA ARG A 91 11.41 -3.91 -3.36
C ARG A 91 10.78 -4.30 -2.02
N VAL A 92 9.59 -4.85 -2.08
CA VAL A 92 8.91 -5.28 -0.87
C VAL A 92 9.60 -6.49 -0.26
N SER A 93 10.06 -7.42 -1.08
CA SER A 93 10.79 -8.58 -0.59
C SER A 93 12.05 -8.17 0.14
N LEU A 94 12.77 -7.20 -0.40
CA LEU A 94 13.96 -6.69 0.25
C LEU A 94 13.63 -6.10 1.61
N LEU A 95 12.57 -5.35 1.66
CA LEU A 95 12.14 -4.75 2.90
C LEU A 95 11.80 -5.81 3.95
N ARG A 96 11.18 -6.88 3.54
CA ARG A 96 10.80 -7.95 4.46
C ARG A 96 11.96 -8.77 4.95
N ARG A 97 13.04 -8.85 4.19
CA ARG A 97 14.21 -9.58 4.62
C ARG A 97 14.96 -8.90 5.71
N ARG A 98 14.85 -7.59 5.81
CA ARG A 98 15.56 -6.86 6.82
C ARG A 98 14.84 -7.00 8.13
N PRO A 99 15.55 -7.14 9.23
CA PRO A 99 14.90 -7.14 10.54
C PRO A 99 14.25 -5.80 10.74
N ARG A 100 12.94 -5.80 10.89
CA ARG A 100 12.24 -4.56 10.97
C ARG A 100 12.54 -3.86 12.26
N ARG A 101 12.62 -4.58 13.32
CA ARG A 101 12.89 -4.00 14.54
C ARG A 101 13.40 -5.00 15.42
N ALA A 102 14.26 -4.57 16.24
CA ALA A 102 14.94 -5.47 17.08
C ALA A 102 13.96 -6.17 17.92
N GLY A 103 13.22 -5.93 18.49
CA GLY A 103 12.43 -6.72 19.34
C GLY A 103 11.38 -7.53 18.71
N LYS A 104 11.45 -7.61 17.43
CA LYS A 104 10.44 -8.35 16.78
C LYS A 104 10.60 -9.79 17.08
N PRO A 105 9.72 -10.37 17.78
CA PRO A 105 9.85 -11.80 18.07
C PRO A 105 9.51 -12.59 16.86
N LEU A 106 9.91 -13.74 16.87
CA LEU A 106 9.63 -14.59 15.73
C LEU A 106 8.61 -15.60 16.01
#